data_108876ae470757f1b398bbdccfdf27bb
#
_entry.id   108876ae470757f1b398bbdccfdf27bb
#
_cell.length_a   1.000
_cell.length_b   1.000
_cell.length_c   1.000
_cell.angle_alpha   90.00
_cell.angle_beta   90.00
_cell.angle_gamma   90.00
#
_symmetry.space_group_name_H-M   'P 1'
#
loop_
_entity.id
_entity.type
_entity.pdbx_description
1 polymer ?
#
loop_
_entity_poly.entity_id
_entity_poly.type
_entity_poly.pdbx_seq_one_letter_code
_entity_poly.pdbx_strand_id
1 'polypeptide(L)'
;MINRDQYLNRLISKMNNGLVKVITGIRRVGKSYLLFNIFDSYLKSIGISDDRIIKIALDKIEFEALRNPEKLYSYILERINGNDSFYIFIDEIQFSYRIKKKDIKVDDIAPEDRDLAYTTFYDVLNDLMSRKNLDLYVTGSNSRMLSKDIATTFRDRGAVIEVFPLTFSEFLEYKKIEKTDAWQEYSTYGGMPLAIMENDEKEKEAYLKSLFSRIYFSDIKERYRLKDEDALERVTD
;
A
#
# COMPACT_ATOMS: atom_id res chain seq x y z
N MET A 1 -7.32 14.27 -13.97
CA MET A 1 -6.91 13.55 -12.74
C MET A 1 -8.10 12.71 -12.31
N ILE A 2 -7.87 11.45 -11.92
CA ILE A 2 -8.95 10.59 -11.42
C ILE A 2 -9.15 10.91 -9.94
N ASN A 3 -10.36 11.35 -9.58
CA ASN A 3 -10.74 11.61 -8.20
C ASN A 3 -11.07 10.28 -7.51
N ARG A 4 -10.67 10.17 -6.24
CA ARG A 4 -10.93 9.00 -5.37
C ARG A 4 -11.53 9.50 -4.06
N ASP A 5 -12.55 10.36 -4.15
CA ASP A 5 -13.11 11.11 -3.01
C ASP A 5 -13.56 10.20 -1.87
N GLN A 6 -14.13 9.04 -2.17
CA GLN A 6 -14.53 8.07 -1.16
C GLN A 6 -13.33 7.62 -0.29
N TYR A 7 -12.18 7.36 -0.90
CA TYR A 7 -10.98 6.94 -0.18
C TYR A 7 -10.29 8.11 0.50
N LEU A 8 -10.26 9.28 -0.16
CA LEU A 8 -9.76 10.52 0.47
C LEU A 8 -10.54 10.84 1.75
N ASN A 9 -11.87 10.81 1.71
CA ASN A 9 -12.71 11.04 2.88
C ASN A 9 -12.47 10.02 3.99
N ARG A 10 -12.22 8.75 3.64
CA ARG A 10 -11.85 7.71 4.61
C ARG A 10 -10.48 7.99 5.25
N LEU A 11 -9.49 8.47 4.49
CA LEU A 11 -8.19 8.88 5.04
C LEU A 11 -8.35 10.07 5.98
N ILE A 12 -9.08 11.11 5.56
CA ILE A 12 -9.36 12.31 6.36
C ILE A 12 -10.04 11.94 7.68
N SER A 13 -11.07 11.11 7.65
CA SER A 13 -11.80 10.71 8.86
C SER A 13 -10.96 9.93 9.88
N LYS A 14 -9.80 9.40 9.46
CA LYS A 14 -8.89 8.63 10.28
C LYS A 14 -7.59 9.35 10.63
N MET A 15 -7.45 10.61 10.20
CA MET A 15 -6.27 11.42 10.53
C MET A 15 -6.10 11.58 12.05
N ASN A 16 -4.85 11.55 12.49
CA ASN A 16 -4.44 11.84 13.87
C ASN A 16 -5.19 11.01 14.95
N ASN A 17 -5.65 9.82 14.61
CA ASN A 17 -6.39 8.94 15.52
C ASN A 17 -5.50 7.96 16.31
N GLY A 18 -4.16 8.09 16.19
CA GLY A 18 -3.18 7.24 16.86
C GLY A 18 -3.05 5.82 16.29
N LEU A 19 -3.77 5.51 15.19
CA LEU A 19 -3.70 4.21 14.51
C LEU A 19 -2.84 4.33 13.24
N VAL A 20 -2.16 3.24 12.86
CA VAL A 20 -1.57 3.16 11.52
C VAL A 20 -2.67 2.94 10.48
N LYS A 21 -2.66 3.75 9.40
CA LYS A 21 -3.57 3.59 8.27
C LYS A 21 -2.92 2.66 7.26
N VAL A 22 -3.56 1.53 7.03
CA VAL A 22 -3.04 0.50 6.14
C VAL A 22 -3.89 0.47 4.88
N ILE A 23 -3.27 0.90 3.78
CA ILE A 23 -3.91 0.98 2.47
C ILE A 23 -3.58 -0.29 1.70
N THR A 24 -4.59 -1.13 1.49
CA THR A 24 -4.48 -2.41 0.81
C THR A 24 -5.20 -2.37 -0.54
N GLY A 25 -5.04 -3.41 -1.33
CA GLY A 25 -5.69 -3.57 -2.63
C GLY A 25 -4.74 -4.19 -3.65
N ILE A 26 -5.28 -4.68 -4.75
CA ILE A 26 -4.51 -5.32 -5.81
C ILE A 26 -3.44 -4.39 -6.39
N ARG A 27 -2.43 -4.97 -7.04
CA ARG A 27 -1.38 -4.18 -7.71
C ARG A 27 -2.00 -3.28 -8.78
N ARG A 28 -1.42 -2.07 -8.94
CA ARG A 28 -1.82 -1.05 -9.93
C ARG A 28 -3.23 -0.46 -9.77
N VAL A 29 -3.89 -0.69 -8.65
CA VAL A 29 -5.21 -0.11 -8.33
C VAL A 29 -5.15 1.37 -7.93
N GLY A 30 -3.93 1.93 -7.75
CA GLY A 30 -3.73 3.34 -7.44
C GLY A 30 -3.49 3.66 -5.96
N LYS A 31 -3.04 2.70 -5.12
CA LYS A 31 -2.71 2.94 -3.71
C LYS A 31 -1.68 4.04 -3.51
N SER A 32 -0.53 3.92 -4.17
CA SER A 32 0.55 4.91 -4.12
C SER A 32 0.09 6.28 -4.63
N TYR A 33 -0.72 6.31 -5.69
CA TYR A 33 -1.28 7.54 -6.23
C TYR A 33 -2.26 8.21 -5.25
N LEU A 34 -3.11 7.42 -4.60
CA LEU A 34 -4.02 7.91 -3.56
C LEU A 34 -3.25 8.60 -2.43
N LEU A 35 -2.15 7.98 -2.00
CA LEU A 35 -1.37 8.47 -0.86
C LEU A 35 -0.44 9.64 -1.25
N PHE A 36 0.38 9.47 -2.29
CA PHE A 36 1.44 10.42 -2.65
C PHE A 36 0.98 11.61 -3.48
N ASN A 37 -0.21 11.53 -4.10
CA ASN A 37 -0.76 12.60 -4.91
C ASN A 37 -2.04 13.17 -4.30
N ILE A 38 -3.09 12.37 -4.13
CA ILE A 38 -4.40 12.86 -3.71
C ILE A 38 -4.34 13.32 -2.24
N PHE A 39 -3.89 12.45 -1.34
CA PHE A 39 -3.88 12.76 0.09
C PHE A 39 -2.79 13.80 0.43
N ASP A 40 -1.63 13.74 -0.20
CA ASP A 40 -0.58 14.76 -0.10
C ASP A 40 -1.09 16.15 -0.50
N SER A 41 -1.79 16.25 -1.64
CA SER A 41 -2.40 17.51 -2.09
C SER A 41 -3.43 18.03 -1.10
N TYR A 42 -4.22 17.13 -0.49
CA TYR A 42 -5.16 17.51 0.55
C TYR A 42 -4.44 18.07 1.78
N LEU A 43 -3.40 17.41 2.29
CA LEU A 43 -2.62 17.90 3.45
C LEU A 43 -2.04 19.29 3.19
N LYS A 44 -1.49 19.52 2.00
CA LYS A 44 -0.99 20.83 1.58
C LYS A 44 -2.11 21.88 1.52
N SER A 45 -3.29 21.50 1.06
CA SER A 45 -4.45 22.42 0.98
C SER A 45 -4.93 22.89 2.36
N ILE A 46 -4.70 22.10 3.41
CA ILE A 46 -5.02 22.48 4.80
C ILE A 46 -3.83 23.08 5.55
N GLY A 47 -2.74 23.45 4.84
CA GLY A 47 -1.61 24.19 5.40
C GLY A 47 -0.48 23.34 5.98
N ILE A 48 -0.46 22.02 5.71
CA ILE A 48 0.68 21.17 6.10
C ILE A 48 1.82 21.39 5.11
N SER A 49 2.98 21.81 5.62
CA SER A 49 4.18 22.05 4.81
C SER A 49 4.87 20.75 4.38
N ASP A 50 5.64 20.81 3.29
CA ASP A 50 6.30 19.64 2.70
C ASP A 50 7.29 18.96 3.64
N ASP A 51 7.97 19.69 4.48
CA ASP A 51 8.92 19.18 5.50
C ASP A 51 8.24 18.33 6.58
N ARG A 52 6.92 18.47 6.73
CA ARG A 52 6.10 17.66 7.66
C ARG A 52 5.47 16.45 7.03
N ILE A 53 5.71 16.21 5.73
CA ILE A 53 5.22 15.03 4.99
C ILE A 53 6.40 14.18 4.53
N ILE A 54 6.68 13.11 5.26
CA ILE A 54 7.79 12.19 4.95
C ILE A 54 7.29 11.09 4.03
N LYS A 55 7.82 11.03 2.81
CA LYS A 55 7.43 10.06 1.77
C LYS A 55 8.56 9.06 1.53
N ILE A 56 8.26 7.77 1.66
CA ILE A 56 9.20 6.67 1.50
C ILE A 56 8.56 5.61 0.61
N ALA A 57 9.17 5.32 -0.54
CA ALA A 57 8.72 4.30 -1.48
C ALA A 57 9.76 3.17 -1.55
N LEU A 58 9.52 2.08 -0.81
CA LEU A 58 10.51 1.00 -0.60
C LEU A 58 10.82 0.18 -1.85
N ASP A 59 10.01 0.30 -2.91
CA ASP A 59 10.27 -0.29 -4.22
C ASP A 59 11.35 0.46 -5.01
N LYS A 60 11.58 1.75 -4.69
CA LYS A 60 12.56 2.59 -5.38
C LYS A 60 13.97 2.38 -4.86
N ILE A 61 14.95 2.50 -5.77
CA ILE A 61 16.39 2.35 -5.46
C ILE A 61 16.86 3.38 -4.44
N GLU A 62 16.41 4.61 -4.52
CA GLU A 62 16.77 5.68 -3.58
C GLU A 62 16.46 5.35 -2.12
N PHE A 63 15.45 4.50 -1.88
CA PHE A 63 15.04 4.05 -0.56
C PHE A 63 15.45 2.59 -0.24
N GLU A 64 16.28 1.97 -1.08
CA GLU A 64 16.69 0.57 -0.88
C GLU A 64 17.31 0.32 0.51
N ALA A 65 18.12 1.26 0.99
CA ALA A 65 18.71 1.16 2.33
C ALA A 65 17.67 1.15 3.46
N LEU A 66 16.49 1.75 3.24
CA LEU A 66 15.40 1.82 4.21
C LEU A 66 14.52 0.55 4.25
N ARG A 67 14.78 -0.44 3.40
CA ARG A 67 14.22 -1.79 3.53
C ARG A 67 14.69 -2.47 4.81
N ASN A 68 15.80 -2.01 5.36
CA ASN A 68 16.27 -2.34 6.70
C ASN A 68 15.45 -1.58 7.75
N PRO A 69 14.73 -2.26 8.67
CA PRO A 69 13.86 -1.60 9.64
C PRO A 69 14.58 -0.63 10.58
N GLU A 70 15.82 -0.91 11.02
CA GLU A 70 16.58 0.00 11.88
C GLU A 70 16.96 1.29 11.14
N LYS A 71 17.36 1.19 9.87
CA LYS A 71 17.66 2.35 9.04
C LYS A 71 16.41 3.18 8.74
N LEU A 72 15.28 2.52 8.48
CA LEU A 72 13.99 3.18 8.32
C LEU A 72 13.62 3.99 9.56
N TYR A 73 13.76 3.37 10.74
CA TYR A 73 13.48 4.02 12.01
C TYR A 73 14.35 5.26 12.21
N SER A 74 15.67 5.12 12.06
CA SER A 74 16.62 6.25 12.19
C SER A 74 16.32 7.36 11.20
N TYR A 75 16.06 7.02 9.93
CA TYR A 75 15.73 7.98 8.88
C TYR A 75 14.50 8.83 9.22
N ILE A 76 13.47 8.20 9.78
CA ILE A 76 12.25 8.91 10.19
C ILE A 76 12.55 9.82 11.40
N LEU A 77 13.25 9.30 12.41
CA LEU A 77 13.55 10.07 13.62
C LEU A 77 14.42 11.30 13.36
N GLU A 78 15.38 11.22 12.45
CA GLU A 78 16.24 12.34 12.06
C GLU A 78 15.46 13.50 11.40
N ARG A 79 14.26 13.23 10.86
CA ARG A 79 13.42 14.22 10.16
C ARG A 79 12.31 14.78 11.02
N ILE A 80 12.09 14.22 12.18
CA ILE A 80 11.05 14.68 13.11
C ILE A 80 11.68 15.72 14.04
N ASN A 81 11.24 16.96 13.90
CA ASN A 81 11.72 18.09 14.70
C ASN A 81 10.58 18.70 15.52
N GLY A 82 10.82 18.95 16.79
CA GLY A 82 9.88 19.68 17.65
C GLY A 82 8.60 18.89 17.99
N ASN A 83 7.54 19.64 18.28
CA ASN A 83 6.23 19.11 18.70
C ASN A 83 5.17 19.12 17.58
N ASP A 84 5.56 19.49 16.38
CA ASP A 84 4.64 19.52 15.23
C ASP A 84 4.20 18.13 14.83
N SER A 85 3.01 18.04 14.21
CA SER A 85 2.52 16.79 13.66
C SER A 85 3.18 16.47 12.33
N PHE A 86 3.66 15.24 12.17
CA PHE A 86 4.27 14.72 10.95
C PHE A 86 3.41 13.61 10.36
N TYR A 87 3.31 13.61 9.03
CA TYR A 87 2.59 12.61 8.24
C TYR A 87 3.61 11.73 7.51
N ILE A 88 3.62 10.43 7.83
CA ILE A 88 4.63 9.51 7.33
C ILE A 88 3.98 8.51 6.39
N PHE A 89 4.38 8.54 5.12
CA PHE A 89 3.89 7.68 4.06
C PHE A 89 4.96 6.65 3.70
N ILE A 90 4.65 5.36 3.89
CA ILE A 90 5.56 4.27 3.54
C ILE A 90 4.86 3.37 2.54
N ASP A 91 5.33 3.39 1.30
CA ASP A 91 4.76 2.63 0.20
C ASP A 91 5.48 1.29 0.01
N GLU A 92 4.70 0.26 -0.36
CA GLU A 92 5.15 -1.09 -0.66
C GLU A 92 5.97 -1.73 0.47
N ILE A 93 5.39 -1.78 1.68
CA ILE A 93 6.07 -2.25 2.91
C ILE A 93 6.60 -3.68 2.83
N GLN A 94 6.07 -4.52 1.92
CA GLN A 94 6.54 -5.88 1.73
C GLN A 94 7.99 -5.97 1.20
N PHE A 95 8.57 -4.87 0.73
CA PHE A 95 9.99 -4.81 0.40
C PHE A 95 10.90 -4.74 1.63
N SER A 96 10.35 -4.42 2.81
CA SER A 96 11.12 -4.47 4.05
C SER A 96 11.43 -5.92 4.44
N TYR A 97 12.64 -6.15 4.90
CA TYR A 97 13.07 -7.46 5.40
C TYR A 97 13.32 -7.39 6.91
N ARG A 98 13.30 -8.54 7.56
CA ARG A 98 13.64 -8.64 8.97
C ARG A 98 15.16 -8.77 9.15
N ILE A 99 15.70 -8.17 10.20
CA ILE A 99 17.11 -8.25 10.57
C ILE A 99 17.29 -8.98 11.90
N LYS A 100 18.35 -9.76 12.00
CA LYS A 100 18.69 -10.46 13.24
C LYS A 100 19.23 -9.45 14.26
N LYS A 101 18.71 -9.49 15.47
CA LYS A 101 19.24 -8.73 16.61
C LYS A 101 20.63 -9.22 16.97
N LYS A 102 21.56 -8.28 17.22
CA LYS A 102 22.99 -8.61 17.41
C LYS A 102 23.26 -9.42 18.68
N ASP A 103 22.51 -9.15 19.75
CA ASP A 103 22.76 -9.71 21.08
C ASP A 103 21.97 -10.98 21.38
N ILE A 104 21.28 -11.54 20.36
CA ILE A 104 20.45 -12.72 20.52
C ILE A 104 20.97 -13.85 19.64
N LYS A 105 21.32 -14.98 20.27
CA LYS A 105 21.61 -16.23 19.56
C LYS A 105 20.32 -17.01 19.36
N VAL A 106 19.96 -17.27 18.10
CA VAL A 106 18.70 -17.95 17.73
C VAL A 106 18.62 -19.36 18.36
N ASP A 107 19.76 -20.01 18.52
CA ASP A 107 19.86 -21.37 19.09
C ASP A 107 19.60 -21.39 20.61
N ASP A 108 19.73 -20.26 21.29
CA ASP A 108 19.45 -20.11 22.73
C ASP A 108 17.96 -19.79 23.00
N ILE A 109 17.14 -19.67 21.94
CA ILE A 109 15.73 -19.34 22.03
C ILE A 109 14.89 -20.56 21.70
N ALA A 110 13.80 -20.77 22.46
CA ALA A 110 12.83 -21.81 22.16
C ALA A 110 12.29 -21.69 20.72
N PRO A 111 12.04 -22.81 20.02
CA PRO A 111 11.62 -22.79 18.61
C PRO A 111 10.42 -21.90 18.32
N GLU A 112 9.45 -21.82 19.25
CA GLU A 112 8.25 -21.00 19.19
C GLU A 112 8.52 -19.50 19.27
N ASP A 113 9.63 -19.09 19.92
CA ASP A 113 10.00 -17.70 20.17
C ASP A 113 11.08 -17.16 19.21
N ARG A 114 11.54 -17.95 18.24
CA ARG A 114 12.63 -17.58 17.33
C ARG A 114 12.37 -16.28 16.55
N ASP A 115 11.13 -15.93 16.31
CA ASP A 115 10.79 -14.68 15.64
C ASP A 115 11.17 -13.45 16.48
N LEU A 116 11.26 -13.56 17.81
CA LEU A 116 11.72 -12.51 18.71
C LEU A 116 13.21 -12.14 18.53
N ALA A 117 13.98 -13.02 17.87
CA ALA A 117 15.38 -12.75 17.53
C ALA A 117 15.56 -11.76 16.38
N TYR A 118 14.48 -11.31 15.78
CA TYR A 118 14.52 -10.40 14.63
C TYR A 118 13.82 -9.08 14.94
N THR A 119 14.36 -8.00 14.38
CA THR A 119 13.68 -6.72 14.26
C THR A 119 12.95 -6.70 12.93
N THR A 120 11.68 -6.33 12.97
CA THR A 120 10.80 -6.30 11.82
C THR A 120 10.31 -4.88 11.56
N PHE A 121 9.70 -4.67 10.40
CA PHE A 121 8.99 -3.44 10.09
C PHE A 121 7.86 -3.15 11.09
N TYR A 122 7.21 -4.19 11.62
CA TYR A 122 6.13 -4.04 12.61
C TYR A 122 6.62 -3.47 13.94
N ASP A 123 7.84 -3.85 14.37
CA ASP A 123 8.44 -3.31 15.59
C ASP A 123 8.66 -1.80 15.45
N VAL A 124 9.13 -1.36 14.26
CA VAL A 124 9.31 0.06 13.94
C VAL A 124 7.98 0.80 13.97
N LEU A 125 6.94 0.28 13.31
CA LEU A 125 5.63 0.93 13.32
C LEU A 125 5.01 1.01 14.71
N ASN A 126 5.14 -0.05 15.51
CA ASN A 126 4.62 -0.09 16.89
C ASN A 126 5.28 0.98 17.77
N ASP A 127 6.60 1.19 17.62
CA ASP A 127 7.30 2.25 18.35
C ASP A 127 6.86 3.64 17.86
N LEU A 128 6.84 3.85 16.56
CA LEU A 128 6.43 5.13 15.97
C LEU A 128 4.98 5.51 16.34
N MET A 129 4.06 4.55 16.41
CA MET A 129 2.67 4.79 16.86
C MET A 129 2.57 5.28 18.31
N SER A 130 3.57 5.02 19.15
CA SER A 130 3.59 5.53 20.53
C SER A 130 3.78 7.06 20.60
N ARG A 131 4.24 7.68 19.52
CA ARG A 131 4.52 9.11 19.42
C ARG A 131 3.27 9.85 18.93
N LYS A 132 2.69 10.68 19.80
CA LYS A 132 1.42 11.39 19.54
C LYS A 132 1.46 12.39 18.38
N ASN A 133 2.65 12.81 17.99
CA ASN A 133 2.85 13.77 16.90
C ASN A 133 3.10 13.09 15.53
N LEU A 134 2.95 11.75 15.43
CA LEU A 134 3.13 11.02 14.18
C LEU A 134 1.81 10.44 13.70
N ASP A 135 1.54 10.64 12.43
CA ASP A 135 0.41 10.02 11.73
C ASP A 135 0.93 9.13 10.60
N LEU A 136 0.71 7.81 10.73
CA LEU A 136 1.37 6.78 9.91
C LEU A 136 0.42 6.22 8.87
N TYR A 137 0.90 6.16 7.62
CA TYR A 137 0.20 5.60 6.46
C TYR A 137 1.12 4.62 5.74
N VAL A 138 0.67 3.40 5.58
CA VAL A 138 1.45 2.36 4.90
C VAL A 138 0.64 1.74 3.78
N THR A 139 1.31 1.37 2.69
CA THR A 139 0.68 0.61 1.62
C THR A 139 1.36 -0.73 1.42
N GLY A 140 0.64 -1.65 0.82
CA GLY A 140 1.19 -2.91 0.35
C GLY A 140 0.21 -3.65 -0.55
N SER A 141 0.76 -4.36 -1.54
CA SER A 141 -0.02 -5.17 -2.48
C SER A 141 -0.34 -6.56 -1.93
N ASN A 142 0.42 -7.04 -0.95
CA ASN A 142 0.17 -8.32 -0.31
C ASN A 142 -0.86 -8.20 0.82
N SER A 143 -2.15 -8.26 0.48
CA SER A 143 -3.26 -8.14 1.43
C SER A 143 -3.23 -9.19 2.55
N ARG A 144 -2.55 -10.33 2.37
CA ARG A 144 -2.47 -11.41 3.35
C ARG A 144 -1.46 -11.13 4.46
N MET A 145 -0.29 -10.56 4.14
CA MET A 145 0.65 -10.08 5.16
C MET A 145 -0.02 -9.00 6.00
N LEU A 146 -0.66 -8.06 5.33
CA LEU A 146 -1.26 -6.90 6.00
C LEU A 146 -2.53 -7.23 6.79
N SER A 147 -3.39 -8.13 6.34
CA SER A 147 -4.65 -8.41 7.05
C SER A 147 -4.51 -9.38 8.23
N LYS A 148 -3.65 -10.41 8.16
CA LYS A 148 -3.36 -11.27 9.31
C LYS A 148 -2.45 -10.59 10.33
N ASP A 149 -1.39 -9.93 9.82
CA ASP A 149 -0.40 -9.31 10.69
C ASP A 149 -0.93 -8.02 11.32
N ILE A 150 -1.88 -7.32 10.66
CA ILE A 150 -2.58 -6.18 11.25
C ILE A 150 -3.42 -6.63 12.45
N ALA A 151 -4.21 -7.69 12.29
CA ALA A 151 -5.06 -8.17 13.38
C ALA A 151 -4.24 -8.71 14.57
N THR A 152 -3.09 -9.36 14.30
CA THR A 152 -2.26 -9.98 15.35
C THR A 152 -1.16 -9.05 15.87
N THR A 153 -0.44 -8.36 14.98
CA THR A 153 0.77 -7.59 15.33
C THR A 153 0.43 -6.16 15.77
N PHE A 154 -0.54 -5.53 15.14
CA PHE A 154 -1.02 -4.21 15.60
C PHE A 154 -2.08 -4.29 16.71
N ARG A 155 -2.49 -5.49 17.17
CA ARG A 155 -3.44 -5.67 18.25
C ARG A 155 -4.64 -4.71 18.12
N ASP A 156 -5.32 -4.74 16.97
CA ASP A 156 -6.43 -3.85 16.61
C ASP A 156 -6.08 -2.34 16.48
N ARG A 157 -4.79 -1.97 16.43
CA ARG A 157 -4.34 -0.58 16.22
C ARG A 157 -4.14 -0.20 14.75
N GLY A 158 -4.65 -0.99 13.82
CA GLY A 158 -4.58 -0.73 12.37
C GLY A 158 -5.94 -0.30 11.82
N ALA A 159 -5.97 0.79 11.06
CA ALA A 159 -7.16 1.20 10.31
C ALA A 159 -6.99 0.79 8.84
N VAL A 160 -7.65 -0.29 8.42
CA VAL A 160 -7.54 -0.80 7.04
C VAL A 160 -8.42 0.00 6.09
N ILE A 161 -7.84 0.41 4.97
CA ILE A 161 -8.51 1.05 3.83
C ILE A 161 -8.22 0.21 2.60
N GLU A 162 -9.16 -0.63 2.21
CA GLU A 162 -9.04 -1.44 1.00
C GLU A 162 -9.46 -0.61 -0.22
N VAL A 163 -8.55 -0.52 -1.20
CA VAL A 163 -8.73 0.22 -2.45
C VAL A 163 -9.06 -0.76 -3.55
N PHE A 164 -10.19 -0.52 -4.20
CA PHE A 164 -10.67 -1.29 -5.35
C PHE A 164 -10.43 -0.54 -6.66
N PRO A 165 -10.51 -1.22 -7.81
CA PRO A 165 -10.61 -0.56 -9.11
C PRO A 165 -11.69 0.53 -9.11
N LEU A 166 -11.65 1.47 -10.07
CA LEU A 166 -12.65 2.52 -10.15
C LEU A 166 -14.04 1.92 -10.26
N THR A 167 -14.97 2.50 -9.52
CA THR A 167 -16.40 2.23 -9.70
C THR A 167 -16.88 2.85 -11.02
N PHE A 168 -18.03 2.40 -11.53
CA PHE A 168 -18.62 3.00 -12.72
C PHE A 168 -18.87 4.51 -12.55
N SER A 169 -19.24 4.95 -11.35
CA SER A 169 -19.44 6.39 -11.07
C SER A 169 -18.14 7.18 -11.22
N GLU A 170 -17.02 6.68 -10.65
CA GLU A 170 -15.70 7.32 -10.78
C GLU A 170 -15.21 7.29 -12.24
N PHE A 171 -15.50 6.20 -12.97
CA PHE A 171 -15.20 6.08 -14.39
C PHE A 171 -15.96 7.15 -15.21
N LEU A 172 -17.27 7.25 -15.02
CA LEU A 172 -18.14 8.21 -15.73
C LEU A 172 -17.72 9.66 -15.46
N GLU A 173 -17.43 9.98 -14.20
CA GLU A 173 -16.94 11.31 -13.81
C GLU A 173 -15.61 11.67 -14.49
N TYR A 174 -14.71 10.67 -14.62
CA TYR A 174 -13.42 10.88 -15.27
C TYR A 174 -13.52 11.03 -16.78
N LYS A 175 -14.28 10.13 -17.45
CA LYS A 175 -14.40 10.10 -18.92
C LYS A 175 -15.23 11.24 -19.47
N LYS A 176 -16.27 11.69 -18.76
CA LYS A 176 -17.20 12.77 -19.17
C LYS A 176 -17.85 12.51 -20.54
N ILE A 177 -18.20 11.27 -20.81
CA ILE A 177 -18.91 10.82 -22.01
C ILE A 177 -20.34 10.40 -21.65
N GLU A 178 -21.18 10.13 -22.65
CA GLU A 178 -22.55 9.66 -22.45
C GLU A 178 -22.58 8.35 -21.65
N LYS A 179 -23.57 8.22 -20.77
CA LYS A 179 -23.66 7.11 -19.81
C LYS A 179 -23.72 5.75 -20.49
N THR A 180 -24.36 5.66 -21.65
CA THR A 180 -24.46 4.41 -22.40
C THR A 180 -23.11 3.96 -22.94
N ASP A 181 -22.35 4.90 -23.54
CA ASP A 181 -21.02 4.63 -24.08
C ASP A 181 -20.05 4.31 -22.96
N ALA A 182 -20.13 5.07 -21.85
CA ALA A 182 -19.35 4.82 -20.65
C ALA A 182 -19.61 3.41 -20.09
N TRP A 183 -20.86 2.95 -20.08
CA TRP A 183 -21.20 1.63 -19.59
C TRP A 183 -20.65 0.53 -20.50
N GLN A 184 -20.72 0.71 -21.81
CA GLN A 184 -20.17 -0.23 -22.77
C GLN A 184 -18.65 -0.38 -22.60
N GLU A 185 -17.93 0.73 -22.50
CA GLU A 185 -16.49 0.72 -22.27
C GLU A 185 -16.13 0.10 -20.90
N TYR A 186 -16.84 0.51 -19.84
CA TYR A 186 -16.57 0.01 -18.48
C TYR A 186 -16.89 -1.48 -18.32
N SER A 187 -17.96 -1.99 -18.94
CA SER A 187 -18.32 -3.40 -18.89
C SER A 187 -17.33 -4.28 -19.66
N THR A 188 -16.67 -3.73 -20.68
CA THR A 188 -15.67 -4.44 -21.48
C THR A 188 -14.29 -4.46 -20.83
N TYR A 189 -13.82 -3.30 -20.31
CA TYR A 189 -12.44 -3.14 -19.86
C TYR A 189 -12.29 -2.99 -18.34
N GLY A 190 -13.39 -2.85 -17.61
CA GLY A 190 -13.38 -2.71 -16.16
C GLY A 190 -12.84 -1.37 -15.63
N GLY A 191 -12.51 -1.37 -14.34
CA GLY A 191 -12.18 -0.15 -13.58
C GLY A 191 -10.69 0.04 -13.29
N MET A 192 -9.76 -0.64 -13.97
CA MET A 192 -8.34 -0.47 -13.70
C MET A 192 -7.84 0.91 -14.18
N PRO A 193 -7.19 1.71 -13.28
CA PRO A 193 -6.86 3.11 -13.60
C PRO A 193 -6.10 3.31 -14.91
N LEU A 194 -5.04 2.51 -15.16
CA LEU A 194 -4.26 2.65 -16.37
C LEU A 194 -5.01 2.22 -17.63
N ALA A 195 -5.90 1.21 -17.53
CA ALA A 195 -6.76 0.83 -18.66
C ALA A 195 -7.75 1.94 -19.01
N ILE A 196 -8.27 2.65 -18.01
CA ILE A 196 -9.20 3.78 -18.21
C ILE A 196 -8.49 4.99 -18.86
N MET A 197 -7.23 5.21 -18.53
CA MET A 197 -6.43 6.33 -19.05
C MET A 197 -5.91 6.07 -20.47
N GLU A 198 -5.83 4.79 -20.89
CA GLU A 198 -5.44 4.41 -22.24
C GLU A 198 -6.61 4.67 -23.22
N ASN A 199 -6.29 5.21 -24.39
CA ASN A 199 -7.29 5.52 -25.42
C ASN A 199 -7.33 4.47 -26.54
N ASP A 200 -6.18 3.83 -26.84
CA ASP A 200 -6.12 2.77 -27.84
C ASP A 200 -6.66 1.45 -27.29
N GLU A 201 -7.65 0.86 -27.95
CA GLU A 201 -8.30 -0.37 -27.50
C GLU A 201 -7.35 -1.55 -27.46
N LYS A 202 -6.45 -1.66 -28.42
CA LYS A 202 -5.47 -2.77 -28.48
C LYS A 202 -4.45 -2.67 -27.35
N GLU A 203 -3.97 -1.46 -27.07
CA GLU A 203 -3.04 -1.22 -25.96
C GLU A 203 -3.75 -1.46 -24.62
N LYS A 204 -5.02 -1.08 -24.48
CA LYS A 204 -5.84 -1.35 -23.31
C LYS A 204 -5.99 -2.87 -23.06
N GLU A 205 -6.33 -3.63 -24.11
CA GLU A 205 -6.40 -5.09 -24.02
C GLU A 205 -5.04 -5.71 -23.70
N ALA A 206 -3.98 -5.29 -24.38
CA ALA A 206 -2.63 -5.79 -24.14
C ALA A 206 -2.20 -5.53 -22.69
N TYR A 207 -2.49 -4.33 -22.17
CA TYR A 207 -2.24 -3.99 -20.77
C TYR A 207 -3.00 -4.91 -19.82
N LEU A 208 -4.32 -5.11 -20.03
CA LEU A 208 -5.14 -5.94 -19.15
C LEU A 208 -4.71 -7.42 -19.19
N LYS A 209 -4.39 -7.95 -20.37
CA LYS A 209 -3.84 -9.31 -20.52
C LYS A 209 -2.50 -9.45 -19.80
N SER A 210 -1.60 -8.47 -19.95
CA SER A 210 -0.30 -8.46 -19.25
C SER A 210 -0.47 -8.33 -17.72
N LEU A 211 -1.43 -7.52 -17.27
CA LEU A 211 -1.72 -7.35 -15.85
C LEU A 211 -2.23 -8.66 -15.25
N PHE A 212 -3.15 -9.33 -15.94
CA PHE A 212 -3.71 -10.60 -15.50
C PHE A 212 -2.64 -11.71 -15.46
N SER A 213 -2.01 -12.00 -16.59
CA SER A 213 -1.10 -13.14 -16.72
C SER A 213 0.21 -12.98 -15.93
N ARG A 214 0.83 -11.78 -15.95
CA ARG A 214 2.14 -11.59 -15.33
C ARG A 214 2.09 -11.17 -13.86
N ILE A 215 1.07 -10.45 -13.46
CA ILE A 215 1.01 -9.85 -12.12
C ILE A 215 0.08 -10.66 -11.22
N TYR A 216 -1.18 -10.80 -11.60
CA TYR A 216 -2.14 -11.49 -10.72
C TYR A 216 -1.87 -12.98 -10.64
N PHE A 217 -1.46 -13.58 -11.74
CA PHE A 217 -1.12 -15.00 -11.78
C PHE A 217 0.11 -15.30 -10.90
N SER A 218 1.16 -14.46 -11.00
CA SER A 218 2.35 -14.56 -10.16
C SER A 218 2.00 -14.35 -8.68
N ASP A 219 1.20 -13.34 -8.35
CA ASP A 219 0.77 -13.06 -6.98
C ASP A 219 -0.07 -14.21 -6.39
N ILE A 220 -0.94 -14.83 -7.19
CA ILE A 220 -1.73 -15.98 -6.78
C ILE A 220 -0.83 -17.19 -6.53
N LYS A 221 0.10 -17.46 -7.44
CA LYS A 221 1.08 -18.55 -7.34
C LYS A 221 1.93 -18.44 -6.07
N GLU A 222 2.53 -17.27 -5.83
CA GLU A 222 3.31 -16.99 -4.63
C GLU A 222 2.46 -17.09 -3.36
N ARG A 223 1.24 -16.55 -3.41
CA ARG A 223 0.33 -16.51 -2.26
C ARG A 223 -0.11 -17.88 -1.79
N TYR A 224 -0.41 -18.79 -2.72
CA TYR A 224 -0.93 -20.13 -2.41
C TYR A 224 0.13 -21.22 -2.51
N ARG A 225 1.37 -20.88 -2.87
CA ARG A 225 2.48 -21.82 -3.11
C ARG A 225 2.05 -22.95 -4.07
N LEU A 226 1.33 -22.58 -5.11
CA LEU A 226 0.83 -23.52 -6.10
C LEU A 226 2.00 -24.08 -6.91
N LYS A 227 2.05 -25.41 -7.00
CA LYS A 227 3.09 -26.11 -7.74
C LYS A 227 2.68 -26.44 -9.18
N ASP A 228 1.39 -26.42 -9.45
CA ASP A 228 0.79 -26.78 -10.74
C ASP A 228 0.34 -25.52 -11.49
N GLU A 229 1.14 -25.09 -12.47
CA GLU A 229 0.87 -23.91 -13.31
C GLU A 229 -0.27 -24.21 -14.31
N ASP A 230 -0.31 -25.43 -14.84
CA ASP A 230 -1.27 -25.84 -15.88
C ASP A 230 -2.72 -25.88 -15.35
N ALA A 231 -2.89 -26.16 -14.06
CA ALA A 231 -4.21 -26.16 -13.44
C ALA A 231 -4.81 -24.75 -13.30
N LEU A 232 -3.96 -23.74 -13.08
CA LEU A 232 -4.40 -22.34 -13.01
C LEU A 232 -4.75 -21.78 -14.39
N GLU A 233 -3.96 -22.07 -15.42
CA GLU A 233 -4.25 -21.63 -16.79
C GLU A 233 -5.59 -22.18 -17.28
N ARG A 234 -5.89 -23.45 -17.01
CA ARG A 234 -7.17 -24.08 -17.37
C ARG A 234 -8.41 -23.49 -16.72
N VAL A 235 -8.26 -22.78 -15.61
CA VAL A 235 -9.39 -22.12 -14.90
C VAL A 235 -9.64 -20.72 -15.44
N THR A 236 -8.68 -20.16 -16.19
CA THR A 236 -8.72 -18.78 -16.69
C THR A 236 -8.98 -18.66 -18.19
N ASP A 237 -8.95 -19.78 -18.95
CA ASP A 237 -9.44 -19.91 -20.31
C ASP A 237 -10.96 -20.20 -20.35
#